data_3ddd25d8b01fdd022b6933979bf663ca
#
_entry.id   3ddd25d8b01fdd022b6933979bf663ca
#
_cell.length_a   1.000
_cell.length_b   1.000
_cell.length_c   1.000
_cell.angle_alpha   90.00
_cell.angle_beta   90.00
_cell.angle_gamma   90.00
#
_symmetry.space_group_name_H-M   'P 1'
#
loop_
_entity.id
_entity.type
_entity.pdbx_description
1 polymer ?
#
loop_
_entity_poly.entity_id
_entity_poly.type
_entity_poly.pdbx_seq_one_letter_code
_entity_poly.pdbx_strand_id
1 'polypeptide(L)'
;MIYTDQIGNSITLSSSPKRIISVVPSQTELLFDLGLDDEVIAITKYCVHPKNWFEAKQKIGGTKKLNIEKIKELKPDLIIANKEENEKKQIEELQKFFPVWVSDIKNIEQALQMIDEIGKMTGKEKRALKIQNDIREQFSLFKLATASVARPLSSVLYLIWKKPYISAGKDTFINHLLEMCGLKNIISKSRYPELSAEEIKKLNPELIFLSSEPYPFRQKHIQEFQLLCQNAKVVLVDGEMFSWYGTRLLYAPSYFERLLQNL
;
A
#
# COMPACT_ATOMS: atom_id res chain seq x y z
N MET A 1 -23.70 8.10 -12.93
CA MET A 1 -23.35 8.55 -11.56
C MET A 1 -21.99 9.24 -11.61
N ILE A 2 -21.77 10.27 -10.80
CA ILE A 2 -20.50 10.99 -10.70
C ILE A 2 -19.82 10.55 -9.42
N TYR A 3 -18.53 10.22 -9.49
CA TYR A 3 -17.69 9.84 -8.36
C TYR A 3 -16.47 10.74 -8.33
N THR A 4 -16.06 11.16 -7.14
CA THR A 4 -14.84 11.97 -6.94
C THR A 4 -13.74 11.09 -6.38
N ASP A 5 -12.56 11.12 -6.99
CA ASP A 5 -11.40 10.37 -6.51
C ASP A 5 -10.70 11.08 -5.33
N GLN A 6 -9.71 10.42 -4.73
CA GLN A 6 -9.03 10.96 -3.54
C GLN A 6 -8.01 12.08 -3.87
N ILE A 7 -7.84 12.44 -5.13
CA ILE A 7 -7.03 13.59 -5.56
C ILE A 7 -7.87 14.73 -6.14
N GLY A 8 -9.22 14.62 -6.05
CA GLY A 8 -10.18 15.66 -6.40
C GLY A 8 -10.69 15.63 -7.85
N ASN A 9 -10.36 14.60 -8.64
CA ASN A 9 -10.91 14.45 -9.99
C ASN A 9 -12.29 13.78 -9.94
N SER A 10 -13.20 14.21 -10.81
CA SER A 10 -14.51 13.58 -10.99
C SER A 10 -14.53 12.68 -12.20
N ILE A 11 -15.06 11.48 -12.04
CA ILE A 11 -15.32 10.53 -13.12
C ILE A 11 -16.81 10.26 -13.23
N THR A 12 -17.29 10.01 -14.45
CA THR A 12 -18.69 9.66 -14.73
C THR A 12 -18.77 8.23 -15.19
N LEU A 13 -19.57 7.42 -14.50
CA LEU A 13 -19.90 6.06 -14.90
C LEU A 13 -21.39 5.99 -15.23
N SER A 14 -21.72 5.48 -16.42
CA SER A 14 -23.11 5.30 -16.87
C SER A 14 -23.80 4.12 -16.19
N SER A 15 -23.03 3.11 -15.81
CA SER A 15 -23.46 1.89 -15.10
C SER A 15 -22.28 1.32 -14.30
N SER A 16 -22.52 0.27 -13.52
CA SER A 16 -21.43 -0.47 -12.86
C SER A 16 -20.46 -1.01 -13.92
N PRO A 17 -19.14 -0.77 -13.75
CA PRO A 17 -18.13 -1.14 -14.74
C PRO A 17 -18.06 -2.65 -14.94
N LYS A 18 -17.81 -3.06 -16.19
CA LYS A 18 -17.68 -4.46 -16.62
C LYS A 18 -16.28 -4.77 -17.17
N ARG A 19 -15.47 -3.76 -17.37
CA ARG A 19 -14.11 -3.89 -17.94
C ARG A 19 -13.12 -3.07 -17.12
N ILE A 20 -12.80 -3.58 -15.94
CA ILE A 20 -11.93 -2.91 -14.98
C ILE A 20 -10.47 -3.29 -15.25
N ILE A 21 -9.58 -2.30 -15.25
CA ILE A 21 -8.14 -2.51 -15.18
C ILE A 21 -7.63 -2.01 -13.84
N SER A 22 -6.93 -2.88 -13.09
CA SER A 22 -6.25 -2.49 -11.86
C SER A 22 -4.75 -2.30 -12.12
N VAL A 23 -4.23 -1.11 -11.83
CA VAL A 23 -2.80 -0.81 -11.99
C VAL A 23 -2.05 -0.75 -10.66
N VAL A 24 -2.67 -1.26 -9.58
CA VAL A 24 -2.14 -1.23 -8.20
C VAL A 24 -2.29 -2.60 -7.54
N PRO A 25 -1.23 -3.21 -6.99
CA PRO A 25 -1.28 -4.54 -6.38
C PRO A 25 -2.30 -4.68 -5.25
N SER A 26 -2.26 -3.81 -4.24
CA SER A 26 -3.17 -3.86 -3.08
C SER A 26 -4.65 -3.69 -3.45
N GLN A 27 -4.94 -2.86 -4.46
CA GLN A 27 -6.30 -2.65 -4.96
C GLN A 27 -6.75 -3.83 -5.83
N THR A 28 -5.84 -4.51 -6.50
CA THR A 28 -6.15 -5.76 -7.23
C THR A 28 -6.66 -6.84 -6.27
N GLU A 29 -6.00 -7.02 -5.13
CA GLU A 29 -6.44 -7.94 -4.09
C GLU A 29 -7.84 -7.54 -3.55
N LEU A 30 -8.06 -6.25 -3.28
CA LEU A 30 -9.37 -5.74 -2.88
C LEU A 30 -10.47 -6.05 -3.91
N LEU A 31 -10.21 -5.82 -5.20
CA LEU A 31 -11.19 -6.10 -6.26
C LEU A 31 -11.55 -7.59 -6.32
N PHE A 32 -10.58 -8.47 -6.10
CA PHE A 32 -10.84 -9.90 -5.97
C PHE A 32 -11.74 -10.20 -4.77
N ASP A 33 -11.42 -9.66 -3.61
CA ASP A 33 -12.19 -9.87 -2.40
C ASP A 33 -13.59 -9.23 -2.46
N LEU A 34 -13.79 -8.22 -3.29
CA LEU A 34 -15.11 -7.69 -3.63
C LEU A 34 -15.92 -8.62 -4.56
N GLY A 35 -15.29 -9.65 -5.14
CA GLY A 35 -15.94 -10.60 -6.05
C GLY A 35 -16.15 -10.04 -7.44
N LEU A 36 -15.13 -9.38 -8.01
CA LEU A 36 -15.14 -8.76 -9.34
C LEU A 36 -14.31 -9.59 -10.34
N ASP A 37 -14.44 -10.92 -10.28
CA ASP A 37 -13.60 -11.82 -11.10
C ASP A 37 -13.80 -11.60 -12.59
N ASP A 38 -15.02 -11.53 -13.06
CA ASP A 38 -15.32 -11.34 -14.48
C ASP A 38 -15.08 -9.90 -14.94
N GLU A 39 -15.28 -8.92 -14.06
CA GLU A 39 -15.16 -7.50 -14.38
C GLU A 39 -13.69 -7.07 -14.50
N VAL A 40 -12.75 -7.63 -13.73
CA VAL A 40 -11.32 -7.29 -13.84
C VAL A 40 -10.68 -8.04 -15.00
N ILE A 41 -10.37 -7.30 -16.08
CA ILE A 41 -9.86 -7.87 -17.34
C ILE A 41 -8.33 -7.87 -17.45
N ALA A 42 -7.64 -6.96 -16.74
CA ALA A 42 -6.19 -6.87 -16.79
C ALA A 42 -5.61 -6.24 -15.50
N ILE A 43 -4.37 -6.60 -15.21
CA ILE A 43 -3.63 -6.20 -14.02
C ILE A 43 -2.15 -5.93 -14.36
N THR A 44 -1.38 -5.31 -13.45
CA THR A 44 0.06 -5.19 -13.64
C THR A 44 0.80 -6.50 -13.34
N LYS A 45 2.04 -6.62 -13.78
CA LYS A 45 2.92 -7.76 -13.45
C LYS A 45 3.31 -7.84 -11.96
N TYR A 46 3.01 -6.81 -11.18
CA TYR A 46 3.27 -6.76 -9.74
C TYR A 46 2.03 -7.10 -8.89
N CYS A 47 0.86 -7.28 -9.52
CA CYS A 47 -0.35 -7.73 -8.85
C CYS A 47 -0.27 -9.25 -8.64
N VAL A 48 0.59 -9.69 -7.72
CA VAL A 48 0.89 -11.11 -7.48
C VAL A 48 -0.18 -11.83 -6.64
N HIS A 49 -1.06 -11.08 -6.01
CA HIS A 49 -2.21 -11.58 -5.25
C HIS A 49 -3.53 -11.14 -5.89
N PRO A 50 -4.51 -12.06 -5.95
CA PRO A 50 -4.40 -13.48 -5.69
C PRO A 50 -3.67 -14.21 -6.82
N LYS A 51 -3.07 -15.36 -6.51
CA LYS A 51 -2.23 -16.12 -7.46
C LYS A 51 -2.97 -16.53 -8.73
N ASN A 52 -4.24 -16.97 -8.62
CA ASN A 52 -5.07 -17.34 -9.77
C ASN A 52 -5.29 -16.16 -10.72
N TRP A 53 -5.49 -14.94 -10.23
CA TRP A 53 -5.57 -13.74 -11.08
C TRP A 53 -4.21 -13.40 -11.70
N PHE A 54 -3.15 -13.52 -10.91
CA PHE A 54 -1.82 -13.33 -11.44
C PHE A 54 -1.52 -14.27 -12.62
N GLU A 55 -1.95 -15.52 -12.56
CA GLU A 55 -1.74 -16.49 -13.64
C GLU A 55 -2.67 -16.24 -14.84
N ALA A 56 -3.94 -15.93 -14.60
CA ALA A 56 -4.99 -15.88 -15.63
C ALA A 56 -5.18 -14.50 -16.29
N LYS A 57 -5.08 -13.38 -15.53
CA LYS A 57 -5.41 -12.06 -16.07
C LYS A 57 -4.30 -11.49 -16.97
N GLN A 58 -4.70 -10.73 -17.98
CA GLN A 58 -3.75 -10.08 -18.88
C GLN A 58 -2.83 -9.10 -18.14
N LYS A 59 -1.56 -9.03 -18.55
CA LYS A 59 -0.57 -8.10 -17.98
C LYS A 59 -0.43 -6.86 -18.85
N ILE A 60 -0.54 -5.69 -18.21
CA ILE A 60 -0.49 -4.37 -18.86
C ILE A 60 0.75 -3.57 -18.44
N GLY A 61 1.85 -4.24 -18.17
CA GLY A 61 3.11 -3.63 -17.75
C GLY A 61 3.33 -3.65 -16.25
N GLY A 62 4.14 -2.74 -15.75
CA GLY A 62 4.39 -2.53 -14.32
C GLY A 62 3.71 -1.26 -13.81
N THR A 63 3.65 -1.06 -12.46
CA THR A 63 2.99 0.10 -11.83
C THR A 63 3.56 1.44 -12.32
N LYS A 64 4.89 1.55 -12.49
CA LYS A 64 5.57 2.76 -12.99
C LYS A 64 5.79 2.77 -14.51
N LYS A 65 5.53 1.68 -15.21
CA LYS A 65 5.68 1.58 -16.66
C LYS A 65 4.55 0.74 -17.24
N LEU A 66 3.42 1.41 -17.47
CA LEU A 66 2.22 0.82 -18.07
C LEU A 66 2.38 0.66 -19.59
N ASN A 67 1.75 -0.35 -20.16
CA ASN A 67 1.60 -0.49 -21.61
C ASN A 67 0.31 0.23 -22.04
N ILE A 68 0.43 1.51 -22.34
CA ILE A 68 -0.70 2.39 -22.65
C ILE A 68 -1.47 1.90 -23.89
N GLU A 69 -0.78 1.46 -24.94
CA GLU A 69 -1.43 0.98 -26.17
C GLU A 69 -2.26 -0.27 -25.89
N LYS A 70 -1.71 -1.22 -25.12
CA LYS A 70 -2.49 -2.41 -24.72
C LYS A 70 -3.70 -2.05 -23.87
N ILE A 71 -3.61 -1.04 -22.99
CA ILE A 71 -4.76 -0.56 -22.21
C ILE A 71 -5.82 0.03 -23.15
N LYS A 72 -5.41 0.82 -24.15
CA LYS A 72 -6.33 1.39 -25.17
C LYS A 72 -7.03 0.29 -25.97
N GLU A 73 -6.32 -0.75 -26.40
CA GLU A 73 -6.89 -1.92 -27.08
C GLU A 73 -7.94 -2.65 -26.25
N LEU A 74 -7.69 -2.76 -24.94
CA LEU A 74 -8.60 -3.42 -24.00
C LEU A 74 -9.87 -2.63 -23.72
N LYS A 75 -9.93 -1.33 -24.04
CA LYS A 75 -11.10 -0.45 -23.87
C LYS A 75 -11.77 -0.60 -22.51
N PRO A 76 -11.07 -0.32 -21.39
CA PRO A 76 -11.67 -0.39 -20.06
C PRO A 76 -12.76 0.67 -19.89
N ASP A 77 -13.74 0.35 -19.06
CA ASP A 77 -14.76 1.30 -18.60
C ASP A 77 -14.44 1.89 -17.21
N LEU A 78 -13.42 1.33 -16.52
CA LEU A 78 -12.83 1.89 -15.31
C LEU A 78 -11.37 1.45 -15.17
N ILE A 79 -10.51 2.38 -14.78
CA ILE A 79 -9.13 2.10 -14.35
C ILE A 79 -8.98 2.50 -12.89
N ILE A 80 -8.48 1.60 -12.05
CA ILE A 80 -8.18 1.85 -10.64
C ILE A 80 -6.68 2.09 -10.49
N ALA A 81 -6.32 3.27 -9.98
CA ALA A 81 -4.95 3.75 -9.87
C ALA A 81 -4.63 4.33 -8.49
N ASN A 82 -3.36 4.60 -8.22
CA ASN A 82 -2.90 5.24 -6.99
C ASN A 82 -1.82 6.28 -7.29
N LYS A 83 -1.86 7.38 -6.57
CA LYS A 83 -0.98 8.53 -6.75
C LYS A 83 0.51 8.22 -6.50
N GLU A 84 0.83 7.35 -5.55
CA GLU A 84 2.21 6.98 -5.22
C GLU A 84 2.74 5.85 -6.09
N GLU A 85 1.90 4.87 -6.39
CA GLU A 85 2.26 3.67 -7.13
C GLU A 85 2.46 3.92 -8.62
N ASN A 86 1.69 4.83 -9.20
CA ASN A 86 1.69 5.05 -10.64
C ASN A 86 2.47 6.29 -11.07
N GLU A 87 2.86 6.33 -12.33
CA GLU A 87 3.51 7.49 -12.94
C GLU A 87 2.46 8.50 -13.39
N LYS A 88 2.50 9.73 -12.85
CA LYS A 88 1.50 10.77 -13.08
C LYS A 88 1.21 11.00 -14.57
N LYS A 89 2.23 11.13 -15.40
CA LYS A 89 2.08 11.39 -16.85
C LYS A 89 1.29 10.28 -17.57
N GLN A 90 1.50 9.02 -17.18
CA GLN A 90 0.79 7.88 -17.76
C GLN A 90 -0.68 7.86 -17.32
N ILE A 91 -0.97 8.22 -16.07
CA ILE A 91 -2.34 8.33 -15.56
C ILE A 91 -3.07 9.48 -16.28
N GLU A 92 -2.45 10.66 -16.39
CA GLU A 92 -3.02 11.81 -17.12
C GLU A 92 -3.26 11.49 -18.60
N GLU A 93 -2.42 10.66 -19.23
CA GLU A 93 -2.66 10.19 -20.59
C GLU A 93 -3.89 9.29 -20.67
N LEU A 94 -4.03 8.32 -19.75
CA LEU A 94 -5.18 7.41 -19.72
C LEU A 94 -6.50 8.15 -19.42
N GLN A 95 -6.48 9.17 -18.59
CA GLN A 95 -7.64 10.01 -18.25
C GLN A 95 -8.26 10.73 -19.46
N LYS A 96 -7.49 10.91 -20.54
CA LYS A 96 -8.01 11.49 -21.79
C LYS A 96 -8.97 10.55 -22.54
N PHE A 97 -8.93 9.25 -22.24
CA PHE A 97 -9.65 8.22 -22.98
C PHE A 97 -10.62 7.42 -22.10
N PHE A 98 -10.35 7.31 -20.81
CA PHE A 98 -11.05 6.39 -19.92
C PHE A 98 -11.34 7.04 -18.55
N PRO A 99 -12.39 6.61 -17.85
CA PRO A 99 -12.56 6.90 -16.44
C PRO A 99 -11.41 6.29 -15.62
N VAL A 100 -10.62 7.13 -14.94
CA VAL A 100 -9.53 6.70 -14.06
C VAL A 100 -9.80 7.24 -12.67
N TRP A 101 -9.99 6.36 -11.71
CA TRP A 101 -10.15 6.70 -10.30
C TRP A 101 -8.82 6.53 -9.57
N VAL A 102 -8.34 7.58 -8.90
CA VAL A 102 -7.00 7.64 -8.30
C VAL A 102 -7.11 7.75 -6.78
N SER A 103 -6.56 6.79 -6.06
CA SER A 103 -6.44 6.86 -4.59
C SER A 103 -5.21 7.67 -4.15
N ASP A 104 -5.32 8.32 -2.97
CA ASP A 104 -4.21 8.96 -2.22
C ASP A 104 -4.39 8.64 -0.74
N ILE A 105 -3.67 7.64 -0.23
CA ILE A 105 -3.93 7.00 1.07
C ILE A 105 -2.75 7.19 2.00
N LYS A 106 -2.98 7.81 3.16
CA LYS A 106 -1.99 8.11 4.19
C LYS A 106 -2.36 7.55 5.56
N ASN A 107 -3.58 7.07 5.73
CA ASN A 107 -4.09 6.53 7.00
C ASN A 107 -5.22 5.52 6.77
N ILE A 108 -5.62 4.83 7.84
CA ILE A 108 -6.68 3.81 7.79
C ILE A 108 -8.01 4.38 7.31
N GLU A 109 -8.41 5.57 7.74
CA GLU A 109 -9.70 6.14 7.35
C GLU A 109 -9.78 6.40 5.84
N GLN A 110 -8.68 6.87 5.22
CA GLN A 110 -8.61 7.05 3.77
C GLN A 110 -8.60 5.70 3.04
N ALA A 111 -7.99 4.65 3.61
CA ALA A 111 -8.08 3.30 3.07
C ALA A 111 -9.53 2.76 3.10
N LEU A 112 -10.23 2.96 4.22
CA LEU A 112 -11.64 2.57 4.36
C LEU A 112 -12.54 3.36 3.41
N GLN A 113 -12.29 4.67 3.23
CA GLN A 113 -13.01 5.48 2.25
C GLN A 113 -12.79 4.96 0.82
N MET A 114 -11.56 4.59 0.44
CA MET A 114 -11.29 3.96 -0.86
C MET A 114 -12.10 2.67 -1.05
N ILE A 115 -12.16 1.80 -0.03
CA ILE A 115 -12.93 0.55 -0.09
C ILE A 115 -14.41 0.85 -0.32
N ASP A 116 -14.97 1.85 0.36
CA ASP A 116 -16.34 2.30 0.22
C ASP A 116 -16.63 2.79 -1.21
N GLU A 117 -15.80 3.70 -1.72
CA GLU A 117 -15.98 4.29 -3.05
C GLU A 117 -15.83 3.23 -4.17
N ILE A 118 -14.86 2.32 -4.07
CA ILE A 118 -14.74 1.19 -5.01
C ILE A 118 -15.98 0.29 -4.93
N GLY A 119 -16.48 0.01 -3.72
CA GLY A 119 -17.73 -0.74 -3.52
C GLY A 119 -18.90 -0.10 -4.22
N LYS A 120 -19.11 1.21 -4.06
CA LYS A 120 -20.18 2.00 -4.72
C LYS A 120 -20.05 1.99 -6.24
N MET A 121 -18.85 2.26 -6.77
CA MET A 121 -18.61 2.27 -8.21
C MET A 121 -18.92 0.93 -8.88
N THR A 122 -18.65 -0.17 -8.17
CA THR A 122 -18.73 -1.53 -8.71
C THR A 122 -20.01 -2.28 -8.34
N GLY A 123 -20.92 -1.65 -7.57
CA GLY A 123 -22.16 -2.31 -7.09
C GLY A 123 -21.90 -3.39 -6.05
N LYS A 124 -20.83 -3.25 -5.26
CA LYS A 124 -20.41 -4.20 -4.22
C LYS A 124 -20.44 -3.58 -2.81
N GLU A 125 -21.33 -2.61 -2.57
CA GLU A 125 -21.40 -1.83 -1.33
C GLU A 125 -21.53 -2.70 -0.07
N LYS A 126 -22.37 -3.73 -0.11
CA LYS A 126 -22.57 -4.63 1.05
C LYS A 126 -21.26 -5.36 1.42
N ARG A 127 -20.49 -5.81 0.41
CA ARG A 127 -19.24 -6.52 0.65
C ARG A 127 -18.15 -5.56 1.10
N ALA A 128 -18.08 -4.37 0.51
CA ALA A 128 -17.18 -3.30 0.92
C ALA A 128 -17.44 -2.88 2.37
N LEU A 129 -18.69 -2.69 2.78
CA LEU A 129 -19.06 -2.37 4.16
C LEU A 129 -18.64 -3.48 5.14
N LYS A 130 -18.84 -4.75 4.76
CA LYS A 130 -18.37 -5.87 5.60
C LYS A 130 -16.85 -5.81 5.78
N ILE A 131 -16.09 -5.67 4.71
CA ILE A 131 -14.60 -5.56 4.74
C ILE A 131 -14.17 -4.39 5.64
N GLN A 132 -14.79 -3.22 5.50
CA GLN A 132 -14.50 -2.06 6.34
C GLN A 132 -14.74 -2.34 7.83
N ASN A 133 -15.88 -2.96 8.17
CA ASN A 133 -16.21 -3.28 9.55
C ASN A 133 -15.24 -4.30 10.14
N ASP A 134 -14.90 -5.33 9.39
CA ASP A 134 -13.92 -6.34 9.80
C ASP A 134 -12.54 -5.70 10.04
N ILE A 135 -12.09 -4.77 9.17
CA ILE A 135 -10.83 -4.03 9.36
C ILE A 135 -10.89 -3.17 10.64
N ARG A 136 -11.97 -2.39 10.85
CA ARG A 136 -12.13 -1.58 12.07
C ARG A 136 -12.09 -2.42 13.33
N GLU A 137 -12.73 -3.57 13.32
CA GLU A 137 -12.72 -4.50 14.45
C GLU A 137 -11.30 -4.99 14.75
N GLN A 138 -10.55 -5.47 13.74
CA GLN A 138 -9.18 -5.95 13.91
C GLN A 138 -8.25 -4.87 14.48
N PHE A 139 -8.32 -3.65 13.96
CA PHE A 139 -7.51 -2.55 14.50
C PHE A 139 -7.96 -2.08 15.88
N SER A 140 -9.24 -2.18 16.22
CA SER A 140 -9.74 -1.88 17.56
C SER A 140 -9.21 -2.91 18.58
N LEU A 141 -9.25 -4.18 18.26
CA LEU A 141 -8.68 -5.25 19.09
C LEU A 141 -7.17 -5.06 19.29
N PHE A 142 -6.46 -4.77 18.21
CA PHE A 142 -5.00 -4.47 18.27
C PHE A 142 -4.69 -3.29 19.20
N LYS A 143 -5.45 -2.20 19.11
CA LYS A 143 -5.30 -1.04 19.98
C LYS A 143 -5.52 -1.39 21.45
N LEU A 144 -6.52 -2.21 21.76
CA LEU A 144 -6.78 -2.68 23.12
C LEU A 144 -5.63 -3.57 23.64
N ALA A 145 -5.17 -4.50 22.83
CA ALA A 145 -4.06 -5.39 23.19
C ALA A 145 -2.75 -4.64 23.45
N THR A 146 -2.49 -3.59 22.68
CA THR A 146 -1.25 -2.79 22.82
C THR A 146 -1.33 -1.71 23.90
N ALA A 147 -2.53 -1.21 24.24
CA ALA A 147 -2.71 -0.17 25.26
C ALA A 147 -2.27 -0.60 26.67
N SER A 148 -2.33 -1.89 26.98
CA SER A 148 -1.92 -2.45 28.30
C SER A 148 -0.42 -2.63 28.44
N VAL A 149 0.35 -2.50 27.36
CA VAL A 149 1.81 -2.70 27.37
C VAL A 149 2.48 -1.34 27.35
N ALA A 150 2.88 -0.84 28.53
CA ALA A 150 3.72 0.35 28.65
C ALA A 150 5.08 0.06 28.01
N ARG A 151 5.26 0.39 26.74
CA ARG A 151 6.57 0.34 26.06
C ARG A 151 7.07 1.77 25.86
N PRO A 152 8.39 2.02 26.11
CA PRO A 152 8.97 3.27 25.65
C PRO A 152 8.81 3.33 24.11
N LEU A 153 8.51 4.53 23.61
CA LEU A 153 8.40 4.79 22.15
C LEU A 153 9.77 4.55 21.52
N SER A 154 9.99 3.34 20.96
CA SER A 154 11.23 3.06 20.24
C SER A 154 11.29 3.82 18.93
N SER A 155 12.43 4.45 18.67
CA SER A 155 12.70 5.13 17.42
C SER A 155 12.97 4.12 16.31
N VAL A 156 12.30 4.28 15.16
CA VAL A 156 12.42 3.37 14.02
C VAL A 156 12.79 4.11 12.74
N LEU A 157 13.73 3.56 12.00
CA LEU A 157 14.02 3.88 10.61
C LEU A 157 13.43 2.79 9.71
N TYR A 158 12.46 3.14 8.85
CA TYR A 158 11.84 2.18 7.93
C TYR A 158 12.38 2.37 6.52
N LEU A 159 13.13 1.41 5.99
CA LEU A 159 13.76 1.46 4.67
C LEU A 159 12.98 0.64 3.64
N ILE A 160 12.69 1.26 2.52
CA ILE A 160 11.95 0.66 1.40
C ILE A 160 12.83 0.42 0.16
N TRP A 161 14.03 1.04 0.08
CA TRP A 161 14.91 0.91 -1.07
C TRP A 161 16.37 1.02 -0.68
N LYS A 162 17.23 0.42 -1.52
CA LYS A 162 18.68 0.46 -1.38
C LYS A 162 19.32 0.91 -2.69
N LYS A 163 20.25 1.86 -2.60
CA LYS A 163 20.99 2.47 -3.70
C LYS A 163 20.09 3.29 -4.65
N PRO A 164 19.71 4.51 -4.22
CA PRO A 164 20.02 5.12 -2.91
C PRO A 164 19.21 4.49 -1.77
N TYR A 165 19.55 4.76 -0.50
CA TYR A 165 18.67 4.39 0.61
C TYR A 165 17.46 5.31 0.60
N ILE A 166 16.26 4.73 0.54
CA ILE A 166 15.00 5.49 0.62
C ILE A 166 14.23 5.01 1.84
N SER A 167 13.81 5.94 2.66
CA SER A 167 13.03 5.69 3.88
C SER A 167 11.58 6.15 3.72
N ALA A 168 10.66 5.50 4.42
CA ALA A 168 9.34 6.05 4.64
C ALA A 168 9.42 7.17 5.69
N GLY A 169 9.01 8.37 5.31
CA GLY A 169 8.93 9.55 6.16
C GLY A 169 7.49 9.87 6.55
N LYS A 170 7.26 11.12 7.02
CA LYS A 170 5.93 11.62 7.34
C LYS A 170 5.03 11.64 6.10
N ASP A 171 3.73 11.76 6.32
CA ASP A 171 2.69 11.81 5.28
C ASP A 171 2.65 10.55 4.39
N THR A 172 3.07 9.39 4.93
CA THR A 172 2.96 8.09 4.29
C THR A 172 2.07 7.15 5.10
N PHE A 173 1.44 6.20 4.43
CA PHE A 173 0.66 5.15 5.08
C PHE A 173 1.51 4.31 6.04
N ILE A 174 2.76 4.03 5.66
CA ILE A 174 3.75 3.34 6.49
C ILE A 174 3.96 4.08 7.81
N ASN A 175 4.15 5.41 7.76
CA ASN A 175 4.31 6.22 8.98
C ASN A 175 3.11 6.08 9.91
N HIS A 176 1.91 6.16 9.37
CA HIS A 176 0.69 6.00 10.16
C HIS A 176 0.61 4.63 10.86
N LEU A 177 0.97 3.55 10.15
CA LEU A 177 0.98 2.21 10.75
C LEU A 177 2.08 2.02 11.79
N LEU A 178 3.26 2.63 11.59
CA LEU A 178 4.30 2.67 12.63
C LEU A 178 3.81 3.35 13.91
N GLU A 179 3.13 4.50 13.78
CA GLU A 179 2.53 5.20 14.92
C GLU A 179 1.46 4.35 15.62
N MET A 180 0.62 3.64 14.86
CA MET A 180 -0.36 2.70 15.43
C MET A 180 0.29 1.54 16.18
N CYS A 181 1.51 1.12 15.77
CA CYS A 181 2.33 0.15 16.50
C CYS A 181 3.01 0.73 17.75
N GLY A 182 2.80 2.01 18.08
CA GLY A 182 3.49 2.68 19.18
C GLY A 182 4.99 2.91 18.89
N LEU A 183 5.38 3.00 17.63
CA LEU A 183 6.75 3.25 17.20
C LEU A 183 6.89 4.71 16.73
N LYS A 184 8.05 5.31 17.02
CA LYS A 184 8.36 6.69 16.59
C LYS A 184 9.19 6.64 15.32
N ASN A 185 8.61 7.00 14.18
CA ASN A 185 9.40 7.19 12.97
C ASN A 185 10.42 8.31 13.18
N ILE A 186 11.70 7.99 13.03
CA ILE A 186 12.79 8.95 13.24
C ILE A 186 12.94 9.95 12.09
N ILE A 187 12.34 9.66 10.93
CA ILE A 187 12.38 10.52 9.76
C ILE A 187 11.34 11.63 9.86
N SER A 188 11.80 12.87 9.97
CA SER A 188 10.95 14.06 10.02
C SER A 188 10.55 14.59 8.64
N LYS A 189 11.30 14.26 7.58
CA LYS A 189 10.98 14.64 6.19
C LYS A 189 9.71 13.92 5.72
N SER A 190 8.92 14.59 4.87
CA SER A 190 7.71 14.01 4.28
C SER A 190 8.03 13.04 3.14
N ARG A 191 7.12 12.13 2.88
CA ARG A 191 7.13 11.17 1.76
C ARG A 191 8.29 10.18 1.87
N TYR A 192 9.10 10.05 0.86
CA TYR A 192 10.13 9.02 0.72
C TYR A 192 11.50 9.66 0.49
N PRO A 193 12.11 10.26 1.54
CA PRO A 193 13.41 10.90 1.39
C PRO A 193 14.52 9.89 1.15
N GLU A 194 15.49 10.32 0.32
CA GLU A 194 16.78 9.66 0.19
C GLU A 194 17.68 10.00 1.37
N LEU A 195 18.49 9.04 1.79
CA LEU A 195 19.43 9.13 2.89
C LEU A 195 20.81 8.62 2.46
N SER A 196 21.86 9.24 2.94
CA SER A 196 23.21 8.69 2.88
C SER A 196 23.47 7.73 4.05
N ALA A 197 24.52 6.92 3.96
CA ALA A 197 24.94 6.04 5.05
C ALA A 197 25.33 6.86 6.31
N GLU A 198 25.95 8.02 6.12
CA GLU A 198 26.34 8.94 7.18
C GLU A 198 25.13 9.53 7.89
N GLU A 199 24.07 9.89 7.13
CA GLU A 199 22.81 10.36 7.71
C GLU A 199 22.13 9.26 8.54
N ILE A 200 22.08 8.02 8.04
CA ILE A 200 21.54 6.86 8.78
C ILE A 200 22.30 6.64 10.09
N LYS A 201 23.62 6.65 10.03
CA LYS A 201 24.48 6.50 11.22
C LYS A 201 24.26 7.63 12.24
N LYS A 202 24.11 8.88 11.76
CA LYS A 202 23.88 10.06 12.61
C LYS A 202 22.51 10.03 13.28
N LEU A 203 21.50 9.49 12.60
CA LEU A 203 20.14 9.33 13.14
C LEU A 203 20.13 8.39 14.34
N ASN A 204 21.04 7.41 14.39
CA ASN A 204 21.19 6.44 15.48
C ASN A 204 19.85 5.83 15.95
N PRO A 205 19.07 5.18 15.05
CA PRO A 205 17.78 4.60 15.40
C PRO A 205 17.96 3.41 16.36
N GLU A 206 16.97 3.17 17.23
CA GLU A 206 16.91 1.94 18.04
C GLU A 206 16.51 0.73 17.20
N LEU A 207 15.63 0.95 16.20
CA LEU A 207 15.14 -0.07 15.29
C LEU A 207 15.42 0.33 13.84
N ILE A 208 15.83 -0.63 13.02
CA ILE A 208 15.88 -0.49 11.55
C ILE A 208 14.98 -1.58 10.96
N PHE A 209 13.89 -1.16 10.33
CA PHE A 209 13.03 -2.06 9.58
C PHE A 209 13.44 -2.07 8.11
N LEU A 210 13.73 -3.26 7.60
CA LEU A 210 14.07 -3.51 6.21
C LEU A 210 12.86 -4.16 5.52
N SER A 211 12.17 -3.41 4.68
CA SER A 211 10.96 -3.85 4.00
C SER A 211 11.24 -4.94 2.96
N SER A 212 10.37 -5.96 2.86
CA SER A 212 10.47 -6.97 1.83
C SER A 212 10.16 -6.43 0.42
N GLU A 213 9.53 -5.26 0.33
CA GLU A 213 9.16 -4.57 -0.90
C GLU A 213 9.24 -3.03 -0.78
N PRO A 214 9.30 -2.27 -1.87
CA PRO A 214 9.54 -2.72 -3.25
C PRO A 214 10.96 -3.24 -3.50
N TYR A 215 11.95 -2.87 -2.66
CA TYR A 215 13.27 -3.48 -2.70
C TYR A 215 13.26 -4.76 -1.85
N PRO A 216 13.66 -5.92 -2.41
CA PRO A 216 13.59 -7.19 -1.68
C PRO A 216 14.76 -7.31 -0.69
N PHE A 217 14.67 -6.62 0.44
CA PHE A 217 15.62 -6.80 1.52
C PHE A 217 15.63 -8.27 2.00
N ARG A 218 16.81 -8.77 2.38
CA ARG A 218 17.04 -10.16 2.79
C ARG A 218 18.02 -10.22 3.96
N GLN A 219 18.19 -11.40 4.57
CA GLN A 219 19.06 -11.64 5.73
C GLN A 219 20.48 -11.05 5.59
N LYS A 220 21.09 -11.12 4.41
CA LYS A 220 22.41 -10.52 4.15
C LYS A 220 22.48 -9.01 4.39
N HIS A 221 21.35 -8.31 4.26
CA HIS A 221 21.30 -6.86 4.48
C HIS A 221 21.22 -6.51 5.98
N ILE A 222 20.74 -7.42 6.84
CA ILE A 222 20.76 -7.22 8.29
C ILE A 222 22.18 -6.95 8.77
N GLN A 223 23.15 -7.79 8.35
CA GLN A 223 24.55 -7.63 8.74
C GLN A 223 25.12 -6.28 8.29
N GLU A 224 24.79 -5.83 7.07
CA GLU A 224 25.24 -4.55 6.54
C GLU A 224 24.78 -3.38 7.42
N PHE A 225 23.47 -3.34 7.75
CA PHE A 225 22.93 -2.28 8.62
C PHE A 225 23.36 -2.41 10.07
N GLN A 226 23.61 -3.63 10.57
CA GLN A 226 24.17 -3.86 11.90
C GLN A 226 25.59 -3.29 12.03
N LEU A 227 26.40 -3.38 10.97
CA LEU A 227 27.73 -2.75 10.93
C LEU A 227 27.64 -1.22 10.86
N LEU A 228 26.62 -0.68 10.17
CA LEU A 228 26.39 0.75 10.05
C LEU A 228 25.88 1.38 11.34
N CYS A 229 24.96 0.70 12.04
CA CYS A 229 24.30 1.13 13.27
C CYS A 229 24.39 0.01 14.31
N GLN A 230 25.52 -0.05 15.03
CA GLN A 230 25.85 -1.18 15.93
C GLN A 230 24.84 -1.37 17.07
N ASN A 231 24.21 -0.29 17.54
CA ASN A 231 23.24 -0.32 18.63
C ASN A 231 21.80 -0.57 18.18
N ALA A 232 21.53 -0.53 16.87
CA ALA A 232 20.20 -0.72 16.35
C ALA A 232 19.84 -2.21 16.27
N LYS A 233 18.60 -2.57 16.61
CA LYS A 233 18.04 -3.88 16.24
C LYS A 233 17.54 -3.83 14.81
N VAL A 234 18.15 -4.59 13.91
CA VAL A 234 17.80 -4.63 12.49
C VAL A 234 16.86 -5.80 12.24
N VAL A 235 15.68 -5.53 11.69
CA VAL A 235 14.60 -6.50 11.48
C VAL A 235 14.10 -6.47 10.04
N LEU A 236 13.97 -7.64 9.42
CA LEU A 236 13.21 -7.78 8.17
C LEU A 236 11.72 -7.72 8.48
N VAL A 237 10.99 -6.88 7.76
CA VAL A 237 9.54 -6.76 7.91
C VAL A 237 8.84 -7.05 6.58
N ASP A 238 7.64 -7.60 6.68
CA ASP A 238 6.77 -7.78 5.53
C ASP A 238 6.23 -6.42 5.07
N GLY A 239 6.70 -5.96 3.92
CA GLY A 239 6.33 -4.67 3.37
C GLY A 239 4.86 -4.57 3.02
N GLU A 240 4.24 -5.66 2.56
CA GLU A 240 2.82 -5.68 2.22
C GLU A 240 1.94 -5.34 3.43
N MET A 241 2.31 -5.78 4.64
CA MET A 241 1.58 -5.49 5.87
C MET A 241 1.64 -4.01 6.27
N PHE A 242 2.66 -3.27 5.83
CA PHE A 242 2.82 -1.84 6.11
C PHE A 242 2.40 -0.92 4.97
N SER A 243 2.27 -1.43 3.74
CA SER A 243 2.03 -0.59 2.55
C SER A 243 0.76 -0.91 1.78
N TRP A 244 0.13 -2.07 1.98
CA TRP A 244 -1.08 -2.44 1.25
C TRP A 244 -2.35 -2.02 1.99
N TYR A 245 -3.08 -1.13 1.38
CA TYR A 245 -4.29 -0.49 1.93
C TYR A 245 -5.58 -1.05 1.29
N GLY A 246 -5.69 -2.36 1.17
CA GLY A 246 -6.91 -3.07 0.77
C GLY A 246 -7.31 -4.07 1.85
N THR A 247 -7.77 -5.24 1.43
CA THR A 247 -8.14 -6.33 2.33
C THR A 247 -6.96 -6.93 3.10
N ARG A 248 -5.72 -6.65 2.69
CA ARG A 248 -4.50 -6.99 3.44
C ARG A 248 -4.52 -6.43 4.87
N LEU A 249 -5.23 -5.32 5.09
CA LEU A 249 -5.40 -4.70 6.41
C LEU A 249 -6.13 -5.60 7.42
N LEU A 250 -6.85 -6.62 6.99
CA LEU A 250 -7.44 -7.63 7.88
C LEU A 250 -6.36 -8.44 8.62
N TYR A 251 -5.19 -8.59 8.03
CA TYR A 251 -4.10 -9.43 8.56
C TYR A 251 -2.99 -8.60 9.24
N ALA A 252 -2.92 -7.31 8.94
CA ALA A 252 -1.88 -6.42 9.45
C ALA A 252 -1.83 -6.36 11.00
N PRO A 253 -2.95 -6.23 11.76
CA PRO A 253 -2.93 -6.19 13.20
C PRO A 253 -2.29 -7.42 13.85
N SER A 254 -2.67 -8.63 13.44
CA SER A 254 -2.10 -9.87 13.96
C SER A 254 -0.61 -10.04 13.60
N TYR A 255 -0.19 -9.51 12.45
CA TYR A 255 1.22 -9.44 12.10
C TYR A 255 1.98 -8.47 13.00
N PHE A 256 1.44 -7.29 13.26
CA PHE A 256 2.05 -6.28 14.13
C PHE A 256 2.18 -6.77 15.57
N GLU A 257 1.19 -7.47 16.11
CA GLU A 257 1.28 -8.08 17.44
C GLU A 257 2.48 -9.02 17.55
N ARG A 258 2.62 -9.94 16.58
CA ARG A 258 3.76 -10.87 16.55
C ARG A 258 5.10 -10.14 16.36
N LEU A 259 5.13 -9.12 15.50
CA LEU A 259 6.33 -8.30 15.30
C LEU A 259 6.76 -7.62 16.60
N LEU A 260 5.82 -6.94 17.28
CA LEU A 260 6.09 -6.22 18.52
C LEU A 260 6.51 -7.13 19.68
N GLN A 261 6.00 -8.36 19.75
CA GLN A 261 6.42 -9.34 20.77
C GLN A 261 7.88 -9.77 20.58
N ASN A 262 8.42 -9.68 19.36
CA ASN A 262 9.77 -10.08 19.01
C ASN A 262 10.77 -8.89 18.97
N LEU A 263 10.32 -7.68 19.30
CA LEU A 263 11.18 -6.50 19.43
C LEU A 263 11.69 -6.35 20.86
#